data_e62f5ef76111ad92364cb9d83a5cbcf3
#
_entry.id   e62f5ef76111ad92364cb9d83a5cbcf3
#
_cell.length_a   1.000
_cell.length_b   1.000
_cell.length_c   1.000
_cell.angle_alpha   90.00
_cell.angle_beta   90.00
_cell.angle_gamma   90.00
#
_symmetry.space_group_name_H-M   'P 1'
#
loop_
_entity.id
_entity.type
_entity.pdbx_description
1 polymer ?
#
loop_
_entity_poly.entity_id
_entity_poly.type
_entity_poly.pdbx_seq_one_letter_code
_entity_poly.pdbx_strand_id
1 'polypeptide(L)'
;MDYVHPEALVTTDWLADNLGASDISIIDASFHLPAAQRNPQAEFGATHIPGAVFFDINDIADDDTDLPHMLPSPEKFSSRMRKLGIGSEQHIICYDTNGGPMAAMRAWWTFRIFGHDRVSVLSGGLPKWQNEDRPTESGETLVTEKHFFAKFDPTLVRSLDQMLSNIDSGADQAVDARSTGRYNGTEPEPRAGIRSGHIPGAINLPFQKLVDTENFLVMRSADELKAAIEEAGIDPEKPLVSSCGSGVTAAPLVLALYLLGHTRAAIYDGSWTEWGGRDDTPIDV
;
A
#
# COMPACT_ATOMS: atom_id res chain seq x y z
N MET A 1 -15.52 -18.64 1.82
CA MET A 1 -15.92 -17.70 2.92
C MET A 1 -15.85 -16.29 2.38
N ASP A 2 -16.77 -15.41 2.79
CA ASP A 2 -16.75 -14.00 2.35
C ASP A 2 -15.75 -13.21 3.21
N TYR A 3 -15.28 -12.09 2.70
CA TYR A 3 -14.48 -11.14 3.48
C TYR A 3 -15.31 -10.58 4.65
N VAL A 4 -14.64 -10.30 5.76
CA VAL A 4 -15.25 -9.63 6.93
C VAL A 4 -15.44 -8.13 6.64
N HIS A 5 -14.49 -7.53 5.92
CA HIS A 5 -14.50 -6.12 5.51
C HIS A 5 -14.47 -5.97 3.99
N PRO A 6 -15.54 -6.41 3.26
CA PRO A 6 -15.57 -6.34 1.80
C PRO A 6 -15.54 -4.91 1.27
N GLU A 7 -15.95 -3.92 2.08
CA GLU A 7 -15.95 -2.49 1.73
C GLU A 7 -14.56 -1.92 1.43
N ALA A 8 -13.48 -2.60 1.85
CA ALA A 8 -12.11 -2.19 1.51
C ALA A 8 -11.76 -2.43 0.04
N LEU A 9 -12.59 -3.17 -0.69
CA LEU A 9 -12.44 -3.40 -2.13
C LEU A 9 -13.72 -2.96 -2.86
N VAL A 10 -13.55 -2.38 -4.04
CA VAL A 10 -14.65 -2.11 -4.97
C VAL A 10 -14.37 -2.77 -6.31
N THR A 11 -15.43 -3.23 -6.98
CA THR A 11 -15.33 -3.77 -8.34
C THR A 11 -15.31 -2.66 -9.38
N THR A 12 -14.84 -2.99 -10.58
CA THR A 12 -14.93 -2.09 -11.74
C THR A 12 -16.37 -1.77 -12.13
N ASP A 13 -17.33 -2.72 -11.96
CA ASP A 13 -18.75 -2.49 -12.16
C ASP A 13 -19.28 -1.45 -11.17
N TRP A 14 -19.01 -1.64 -9.88
CA TRP A 14 -19.44 -0.70 -8.85
C TRP A 14 -18.93 0.72 -9.12
N LEU A 15 -17.63 0.86 -9.48
CA LEU A 15 -17.07 2.18 -9.77
C LEU A 15 -17.68 2.80 -11.04
N ALA A 16 -17.94 2.00 -12.08
CA ALA A 16 -18.58 2.48 -13.30
C ALA A 16 -20.00 3.04 -13.04
N ASP A 17 -20.78 2.36 -12.20
CA ASP A 17 -22.13 2.79 -11.81
C ASP A 17 -22.13 4.05 -10.94
N ASN A 18 -20.99 4.39 -10.32
CA ASN A 18 -20.84 5.51 -9.40
C ASN A 18 -19.90 6.61 -9.91
N LEU A 19 -19.47 6.57 -11.18
CA LEU A 19 -18.67 7.64 -11.78
C LEU A 19 -19.37 8.98 -11.69
N GLY A 20 -18.63 10.02 -11.26
CA GLY A 20 -19.14 11.38 -11.13
C GLY A 20 -20.02 11.64 -9.90
N ALA A 21 -20.19 10.67 -9.01
CA ALA A 21 -20.84 10.89 -7.72
C ALA A 21 -20.06 11.89 -6.86
N SER A 22 -20.73 12.90 -6.32
CA SER A 22 -20.09 14.01 -5.60
C SER A 22 -19.43 13.61 -4.28
N ASP A 23 -19.83 12.47 -3.72
CA ASP A 23 -19.29 11.90 -2.48
C ASP A 23 -18.20 10.85 -2.74
N ILE A 24 -17.74 10.69 -3.99
CA ILE A 24 -16.60 9.82 -4.36
C ILE A 24 -15.45 10.68 -4.87
N SER A 25 -14.24 10.31 -4.47
CA SER A 25 -12.97 10.79 -5.03
C SER A 25 -12.17 9.59 -5.52
N ILE A 26 -11.69 9.65 -6.76
CA ILE A 26 -10.89 8.60 -7.37
C ILE A 26 -9.44 9.08 -7.42
N ILE A 27 -8.50 8.26 -6.98
CA ILE A 27 -7.08 8.58 -7.02
C ILE A 27 -6.30 7.52 -7.79
N ASP A 28 -5.45 7.98 -8.68
CA ASP A 28 -4.39 7.18 -9.29
C ASP A 28 -3.14 7.27 -8.41
N ALA A 29 -2.82 6.20 -7.73
CA ALA A 29 -1.65 6.11 -6.85
C ALA A 29 -0.46 5.41 -7.52
N SER A 30 -0.44 5.35 -8.85
CA SER A 30 0.60 4.65 -9.62
C SER A 30 2.00 5.07 -9.23
N PHE A 31 2.83 4.08 -8.99
CA PHE A 31 4.26 4.25 -8.69
C PHE A 31 5.06 3.13 -9.36
N HIS A 32 6.22 3.47 -9.89
CA HIS A 32 7.14 2.52 -10.51
C HIS A 32 8.53 2.64 -9.91
N LEU A 33 9.19 1.51 -9.68
CA LEU A 33 10.60 1.52 -9.32
C LEU A 33 11.43 2.14 -10.45
N PRO A 34 12.54 2.85 -10.15
CA PRO A 34 13.38 3.50 -11.18
C PRO A 34 13.83 2.55 -12.30
N ALA A 35 14.07 1.28 -11.98
CA ALA A 35 14.46 0.26 -12.96
C ALA A 35 13.39 -0.02 -14.04
N ALA A 36 12.12 0.29 -13.77
CA ALA A 36 11.04 0.12 -14.75
C ALA A 36 11.08 1.16 -15.88
N GLN A 37 11.81 2.27 -15.71
CA GLN A 37 11.90 3.38 -16.68
C GLN A 37 10.52 3.89 -17.14
N ARG A 38 9.52 3.85 -16.27
CA ARG A 38 8.16 4.35 -16.48
C ARG A 38 7.96 5.65 -15.73
N ASN A 39 7.10 6.52 -16.25
CA ASN A 39 6.72 7.79 -15.61
C ASN A 39 5.22 7.77 -15.29
N PRO A 40 4.82 7.54 -14.03
CA PRO A 40 3.41 7.38 -13.66
C PRO A 40 2.60 8.65 -13.90
N GLN A 41 3.18 9.85 -13.71
CA GLN A 41 2.49 11.11 -13.98
C GLN A 41 2.23 11.31 -15.48
N ALA A 42 3.18 10.95 -16.34
CA ALA A 42 2.98 11.02 -17.79
C ALA A 42 1.95 9.97 -18.27
N GLU A 43 1.94 8.78 -17.66
CA GLU A 43 0.93 7.75 -17.93
C GLU A 43 -0.46 8.20 -17.50
N PHE A 44 -0.60 8.81 -16.33
CA PHE A 44 -1.85 9.43 -15.87
C PHE A 44 -2.32 10.50 -16.86
N GLY A 45 -1.44 11.40 -17.29
CA GLY A 45 -1.77 12.42 -18.29
C GLY A 45 -2.19 11.86 -19.65
N ALA A 46 -1.73 10.66 -20.01
CA ALA A 46 -2.12 9.99 -21.25
C ALA A 46 -3.47 9.26 -21.10
N THR A 47 -3.71 8.59 -19.98
CA THR A 47 -4.97 7.86 -19.74
C THR A 47 -5.18 7.58 -18.26
N HIS A 48 -6.39 7.84 -17.77
CA HIS A 48 -6.82 7.57 -16.41
C HIS A 48 -8.33 7.32 -16.33
N ILE A 49 -8.82 6.85 -15.20
CA ILE A 49 -10.26 6.68 -14.93
C ILE A 49 -10.90 8.07 -14.83
N PRO A 50 -12.08 8.32 -15.47
CA PRO A 50 -12.70 9.63 -15.47
C PRO A 50 -12.87 10.25 -14.08
N GLY A 51 -12.43 11.51 -13.94
CA GLY A 51 -12.49 12.26 -12.69
C GLY A 51 -11.43 11.89 -11.67
N ALA A 52 -10.50 10.98 -11.98
CA ALA A 52 -9.39 10.66 -11.09
C ALA A 52 -8.39 11.80 -10.97
N VAL A 53 -7.72 11.89 -9.83
CA VAL A 53 -6.58 12.79 -9.59
C VAL A 53 -5.32 11.97 -9.32
N PHE A 54 -4.16 12.49 -9.72
CA PHE A 54 -2.89 11.80 -9.49
C PHE A 54 -2.39 11.98 -8.06
N PHE A 55 -2.23 10.87 -7.35
CA PHE A 55 -1.71 10.81 -5.99
C PHE A 55 -0.23 10.43 -6.03
N ASP A 56 0.65 11.42 -6.15
CA ASP A 56 2.09 11.18 -6.17
C ASP A 56 2.61 10.82 -4.77
N ILE A 57 2.91 9.56 -4.55
CA ILE A 57 3.44 9.06 -3.28
C ILE A 57 4.75 9.77 -2.89
N ASN A 58 5.57 10.21 -3.85
CA ASN A 58 6.84 10.89 -3.56
C ASN A 58 6.63 12.34 -3.14
N ASP A 59 5.69 13.07 -3.78
CA ASP A 59 5.36 14.46 -3.39
C ASP A 59 4.63 14.50 -2.03
N ILE A 60 3.85 13.47 -1.72
CA ILE A 60 3.11 13.35 -0.47
C ILE A 60 4.02 12.91 0.68
N ALA A 61 5.05 12.12 0.42
CA ALA A 61 5.98 11.60 1.43
C ALA A 61 6.66 12.68 2.27
N ASP A 62 7.27 12.28 3.39
CA ASP A 62 8.06 13.15 4.27
C ASP A 62 9.27 13.73 3.50
N ASP A 63 9.49 15.05 3.60
CA ASP A 63 10.60 15.75 2.96
C ASP A 63 11.86 15.83 3.86
N ASP A 64 11.72 15.49 5.14
CA ASP A 64 12.79 15.63 6.13
C ASP A 64 13.69 14.38 6.24
N THR A 65 13.53 13.44 5.31
CA THR A 65 14.29 12.17 5.28
C THR A 65 14.67 11.76 3.85
N ASP A 66 15.82 11.11 3.71
CA ASP A 66 16.26 10.48 2.44
C ASP A 66 15.62 9.11 2.20
N LEU A 67 14.87 8.57 3.19
CA LEU A 67 14.15 7.30 3.04
C LEU A 67 12.95 7.48 2.10
N PRO A 68 12.75 6.57 1.14
CA PRO A 68 11.66 6.71 0.18
C PRO A 68 10.31 6.43 0.84
N HIS A 69 9.28 7.19 0.45
CA HIS A 69 7.87 6.94 0.74
C HIS A 69 7.46 7.00 2.21
N MET A 70 8.30 7.59 3.08
CA MET A 70 7.97 7.76 4.50
C MET A 70 6.69 8.56 4.67
N LEU A 71 5.93 8.23 5.71
CA LEU A 71 4.68 8.93 6.01
C LEU A 71 4.95 10.42 6.28
N PRO A 72 4.19 11.32 5.65
CA PRO A 72 4.30 12.76 5.92
C PRO A 72 3.74 13.12 7.30
N SER A 73 3.94 14.37 7.72
CA SER A 73 3.17 14.90 8.85
C SER A 73 1.67 14.98 8.51
N PRO A 74 0.76 14.93 9.53
CA PRO A 74 -0.68 15.11 9.32
C PRO A 74 -1.03 16.42 8.60
N GLU A 75 -0.26 17.49 8.87
CA GLU A 75 -0.44 18.81 8.26
C GLU A 75 -0.10 18.75 6.77
N LYS A 76 1.04 18.14 6.41
CA LYS A 76 1.43 17.95 5.00
C LYS A 76 0.39 17.10 4.28
N PHE A 77 -0.01 15.96 4.85
CA PHE A 77 -1.02 15.10 4.24
C PHE A 77 -2.34 15.84 4.02
N SER A 78 -2.87 16.53 5.05
CA SER A 78 -4.08 17.34 4.93
C SER A 78 -3.96 18.39 3.83
N SER A 79 -2.81 19.09 3.74
CA SER A 79 -2.57 20.11 2.72
C SER A 79 -2.57 19.53 1.30
N ARG A 80 -1.93 18.35 1.11
CA ARG A 80 -1.90 17.67 -0.19
C ARG A 80 -3.28 17.17 -0.61
N MET A 81 -4.05 16.56 0.30
CA MET A 81 -5.41 16.10 0.01
C MET A 81 -6.33 17.25 -0.39
N ARG A 82 -6.25 18.38 0.31
CA ARG A 82 -7.01 19.59 -0.04
C ARG A 82 -6.71 20.07 -1.46
N LYS A 83 -5.42 20.16 -1.82
CA LYS A 83 -4.99 20.57 -3.18
C LYS A 83 -5.47 19.62 -4.27
N LEU A 84 -5.56 18.33 -3.96
CA LEU A 84 -6.11 17.31 -4.86
C LEU A 84 -7.65 17.32 -4.91
N GLY A 85 -8.32 18.25 -4.21
CA GLY A 85 -9.78 18.31 -4.17
C GLY A 85 -10.43 17.15 -3.39
N ILE A 86 -9.67 16.49 -2.51
CA ILE A 86 -10.14 15.37 -1.69
C ILE A 86 -10.64 15.92 -0.35
N GLY A 87 -11.88 15.59 0.00
CA GLY A 87 -12.52 16.00 1.26
C GLY A 87 -12.71 14.83 2.23
N SER A 88 -12.74 15.15 3.55
CA SER A 88 -12.92 14.14 4.61
C SER A 88 -14.24 13.36 4.55
N GLU A 89 -15.26 13.89 3.87
CA GLU A 89 -16.59 13.25 3.77
C GLU A 89 -16.72 12.30 2.56
N GLN A 90 -15.69 12.24 1.70
CA GLN A 90 -15.78 11.46 0.46
C GLN A 90 -15.32 10.02 0.68
N HIS A 91 -15.89 9.12 -0.11
CA HIS A 91 -15.37 7.77 -0.29
C HIS A 91 -14.21 7.82 -1.29
N ILE A 92 -13.04 7.43 -0.86
CA ILE A 92 -11.82 7.47 -1.66
C ILE A 92 -11.60 6.12 -2.33
N ILE A 93 -11.47 6.11 -3.66
CA ILE A 93 -11.19 4.90 -4.43
C ILE A 93 -9.75 4.98 -4.96
N CYS A 94 -8.89 4.11 -4.45
CA CYS A 94 -7.49 4.03 -4.84
C CYS A 94 -7.30 3.00 -5.95
N TYR A 95 -6.63 3.38 -7.03
CA TYR A 95 -6.17 2.42 -8.04
C TYR A 95 -4.73 2.72 -8.47
N ASP A 96 -4.13 1.79 -9.18
CA ASP A 96 -2.85 1.99 -9.88
C ASP A 96 -2.83 1.28 -11.23
N THR A 97 -1.74 1.46 -11.98
CA THR A 97 -1.53 0.87 -13.30
C THR A 97 -0.95 -0.55 -13.25
N ASN A 98 -0.77 -1.15 -12.08
CA ASN A 98 -0.28 -2.50 -11.90
C ASN A 98 -1.38 -3.51 -11.52
N GLY A 99 -2.61 -3.02 -11.27
CA GLY A 99 -3.74 -3.86 -10.86
C GLY A 99 -4.05 -3.83 -9.37
N GLY A 100 -3.33 -3.06 -8.56
CA GLY A 100 -3.67 -2.70 -7.19
C GLY A 100 -2.82 -3.25 -6.04
N PRO A 101 -1.86 -4.21 -6.21
CA PRO A 101 -1.14 -4.74 -5.04
C PRO A 101 0.06 -3.90 -4.59
N MET A 102 0.30 -2.77 -5.21
CA MET A 102 1.47 -1.94 -4.93
C MET A 102 1.07 -0.61 -4.29
N ALA A 103 0.97 0.44 -5.09
CA ALA A 103 0.80 1.79 -4.60
C ALA A 103 -0.64 2.10 -4.20
N ALA A 104 -1.65 1.52 -4.86
CA ALA A 104 -3.05 1.70 -4.49
C ALA A 104 -3.34 1.17 -3.07
N MET A 105 -2.81 0.00 -2.69
CA MET A 105 -2.96 -0.53 -1.34
C MET A 105 -2.16 0.26 -0.31
N ARG A 106 -0.98 0.78 -0.70
CA ARG A 106 -0.21 1.71 0.14
C ARG A 106 -1.01 3.00 0.37
N ALA A 107 -1.63 3.59 -0.67
CA ALA A 107 -2.48 4.77 -0.52
C ALA A 107 -3.68 4.48 0.41
N TRP A 108 -4.36 3.35 0.23
CA TRP A 108 -5.42 2.90 1.12
C TRP A 108 -4.98 2.86 2.58
N TRP A 109 -3.83 2.24 2.88
CA TRP A 109 -3.28 2.21 4.23
C TRP A 109 -2.91 3.61 4.74
N THR A 110 -2.36 4.47 3.87
CA THR A 110 -2.01 5.85 4.21
C THR A 110 -3.25 6.66 4.62
N PHE A 111 -4.37 6.53 3.92
CA PHE A 111 -5.61 7.20 4.33
C PHE A 111 -6.08 6.71 5.70
N ARG A 112 -6.02 5.41 5.95
CA ARG A 112 -6.45 4.85 7.23
C ARG A 112 -5.58 5.28 8.39
N ILE A 113 -4.26 5.33 8.23
CA ILE A 113 -3.35 5.81 9.28
C ILE A 113 -3.56 7.29 9.59
N PHE A 114 -4.10 8.06 8.63
CA PHE A 114 -4.52 9.44 8.86
C PHE A 114 -6.00 9.58 9.23
N GLY A 115 -6.63 8.49 9.67
CA GLY A 115 -7.96 8.48 10.27
C GLY A 115 -9.11 8.57 9.28
N HIS A 116 -8.87 8.25 8.00
CA HIS A 116 -9.91 8.22 6.98
C HIS A 116 -10.23 6.78 6.58
N ASP A 117 -11.29 6.21 7.18
CA ASP A 117 -11.65 4.80 6.99
C ASP A 117 -12.54 4.55 5.76
N ARG A 118 -13.18 5.59 5.21
CA ARG A 118 -14.00 5.49 4.00
C ARG A 118 -13.11 5.49 2.75
N VAL A 119 -12.28 4.46 2.63
CA VAL A 119 -11.31 4.28 1.55
C VAL A 119 -11.31 2.83 1.07
N SER A 120 -11.28 2.63 -0.25
CA SER A 120 -11.28 1.30 -0.89
C SER A 120 -10.26 1.23 -2.01
N VAL A 121 -9.83 0.01 -2.33
CA VAL A 121 -8.98 -0.28 -3.49
C VAL A 121 -9.84 -0.80 -4.64
N LEU A 122 -9.63 -0.28 -5.84
CA LEU A 122 -10.27 -0.79 -7.06
C LEU A 122 -9.64 -2.14 -7.44
N SER A 123 -10.43 -3.18 -7.39
CA SER A 123 -9.99 -4.54 -7.71
C SER A 123 -9.57 -4.65 -9.19
N GLY A 124 -8.28 -4.99 -9.42
CA GLY A 124 -7.70 -5.08 -10.75
C GLY A 124 -7.20 -3.76 -11.34
N GLY A 125 -7.45 -2.61 -10.67
CA GLY A 125 -6.93 -1.29 -11.05
C GLY A 125 -7.25 -0.87 -12.49
N LEU A 126 -6.41 0.03 -13.04
CA LEU A 126 -6.57 0.52 -14.42
C LEU A 126 -6.45 -0.60 -15.48
N PRO A 127 -5.59 -1.61 -15.36
CA PRO A 127 -5.50 -2.67 -16.36
C PRO A 127 -6.82 -3.43 -16.55
N LYS A 128 -7.51 -3.80 -15.46
CA LYS A 128 -8.81 -4.46 -15.52
C LYS A 128 -9.88 -3.54 -16.09
N TRP A 129 -9.91 -2.28 -15.66
CA TRP A 129 -10.82 -1.24 -16.15
C TRP A 129 -10.74 -1.10 -17.68
N GLN A 130 -9.52 -1.03 -18.22
CA GLN A 130 -9.26 -0.93 -19.66
C GLN A 130 -9.61 -2.24 -20.41
N ASN A 131 -9.32 -3.40 -19.82
CA ASN A 131 -9.64 -4.69 -20.43
C ASN A 131 -11.15 -4.94 -20.55
N GLU A 132 -11.96 -4.20 -19.78
CA GLU A 132 -13.42 -4.21 -19.84
C GLU A 132 -13.98 -3.11 -20.74
N ASP A 133 -13.14 -2.46 -21.56
CA ASP A 133 -13.50 -1.37 -22.47
C ASP A 133 -14.26 -0.21 -21.79
N ARG A 134 -13.96 0.06 -20.52
CA ARG A 134 -14.58 1.14 -19.75
C ARG A 134 -13.98 2.50 -20.12
N PRO A 135 -14.75 3.60 -19.91
CA PRO A 135 -14.31 4.93 -20.31
C PRO A 135 -13.04 5.39 -19.59
N THR A 136 -12.19 6.09 -20.31
CA THR A 136 -11.00 6.74 -19.79
C THR A 136 -10.94 8.20 -20.21
N GLU A 137 -10.20 9.01 -19.46
CA GLU A 137 -9.88 10.40 -19.77
C GLU A 137 -8.38 10.59 -19.95
N SER A 138 -7.99 11.77 -20.46
CA SER A 138 -6.60 12.20 -20.59
C SER A 138 -6.46 13.68 -20.20
N GLY A 139 -5.25 14.10 -19.85
CA GLY A 139 -4.95 15.47 -19.42
C GLY A 139 -5.00 15.62 -17.89
N GLU A 140 -5.25 16.83 -17.43
CA GLU A 140 -5.35 17.14 -16.00
C GLU A 140 -6.81 17.21 -15.56
N THR A 141 -7.13 16.61 -14.43
CA THR A 141 -8.45 16.73 -13.82
C THR A 141 -8.55 18.07 -13.08
N LEU A 142 -9.55 18.86 -13.46
CA LEU A 142 -9.82 20.14 -12.77
C LEU A 142 -10.47 19.85 -11.42
N VAL A 143 -9.84 20.31 -10.35
CA VAL A 143 -10.32 20.12 -8.99
C VAL A 143 -10.64 21.45 -8.31
N THR A 144 -11.55 21.40 -7.35
CA THR A 144 -11.79 22.47 -6.39
C THR A 144 -11.31 22.00 -5.04
N GLU A 145 -10.49 22.81 -4.35
CA GLU A 145 -10.02 22.48 -3.01
C GLU A 145 -11.19 22.17 -2.06
N LYS A 146 -11.03 21.09 -1.28
CA LYS A 146 -11.98 20.67 -0.25
C LYS A 146 -11.27 20.61 1.11
N HIS A 147 -12.04 20.61 2.17
CA HIS A 147 -11.48 20.46 3.51
C HIS A 147 -11.15 18.99 3.77
N PHE A 148 -9.88 18.73 4.15
CA PHE A 148 -9.42 17.42 4.62
C PHE A 148 -8.71 17.59 5.97
N PHE A 149 -9.04 16.73 6.92
CA PHE A 149 -8.43 16.69 8.25
C PHE A 149 -7.81 15.32 8.49
N ALA A 150 -6.50 15.30 8.65
CA ALA A 150 -5.74 14.09 8.97
C ALA A 150 -5.59 13.95 10.50
N LYS A 151 -5.90 12.76 11.01
CA LYS A 151 -5.69 12.37 12.41
C LYS A 151 -4.81 11.13 12.43
N PHE A 152 -3.54 11.29 12.80
CA PHE A 152 -2.57 10.20 12.80
C PHE A 152 -2.88 9.13 13.84
N ASP A 153 -2.89 7.86 13.42
CA ASP A 153 -3.00 6.68 14.28
C ASP A 153 -1.65 5.95 14.36
N PRO A 154 -0.87 6.14 15.43
CA PRO A 154 0.44 5.52 15.59
C PRO A 154 0.38 4.00 15.81
N THR A 155 -0.80 3.43 16.02
CA THR A 155 -0.94 1.97 16.22
C THR A 155 -0.77 1.18 14.92
N LEU A 156 -0.96 1.82 13.77
CA LEU A 156 -0.87 1.21 12.44
C LEU A 156 0.53 1.32 11.79
N VAL A 157 1.51 1.86 12.51
CA VAL A 157 2.90 2.00 12.02
C VAL A 157 3.90 1.59 13.08
N ARG A 158 5.10 1.17 12.66
CA ARG A 158 6.26 0.94 13.54
C ARG A 158 7.45 1.74 13.04
N SER A 159 8.20 2.31 13.99
CA SER A 159 9.49 2.96 13.76
C SER A 159 10.64 1.94 13.86
N LEU A 160 11.84 2.37 13.44
CA LEU A 160 13.07 1.59 13.61
C LEU A 160 13.29 1.18 15.08
N ASP A 161 13.15 2.11 16.03
CA ASP A 161 13.36 1.82 17.46
C ASP A 161 12.38 0.77 17.99
N GLN A 162 11.11 0.82 17.53
CA GLN A 162 10.14 -0.19 17.88
C GLN A 162 10.49 -1.56 17.28
N MET A 163 10.98 -1.59 16.03
CA MET A 163 11.42 -2.82 15.38
C MET A 163 12.69 -3.41 16.05
N LEU A 164 13.65 -2.57 16.46
CA LEU A 164 14.82 -3.03 17.22
C LEU A 164 14.40 -3.64 18.56
N SER A 165 13.49 -2.96 19.28
CA SER A 165 12.95 -3.48 20.55
C SER A 165 12.14 -4.76 20.36
N ASN A 166 11.52 -4.94 19.19
CA ASN A 166 10.72 -6.12 18.88
C ASN A 166 11.57 -7.40 18.71
N ILE A 167 12.86 -7.29 18.36
CA ILE A 167 13.75 -8.46 18.28
C ILE A 167 13.81 -9.19 19.62
N ASP A 168 13.94 -8.45 20.72
CA ASP A 168 14.03 -9.03 22.05
C ASP A 168 12.66 -9.36 22.65
N SER A 169 11.65 -8.54 22.39
CA SER A 169 10.33 -8.70 23.03
C SER A 169 9.43 -9.70 22.31
N GLY A 170 9.54 -9.82 20.96
CA GLY A 170 8.62 -10.62 20.15
C GLY A 170 7.15 -10.17 20.26
N ALA A 171 6.92 -8.89 20.59
CA ALA A 171 5.57 -8.35 20.81
C ALA A 171 4.72 -8.37 19.55
N ASP A 172 5.33 -8.02 18.40
CA ASP A 172 4.72 -8.11 17.08
C ASP A 172 5.38 -9.25 16.29
N GLN A 173 4.60 -10.02 15.54
CA GLN A 173 5.13 -10.90 14.49
C GLN A 173 5.60 -10.03 13.32
N ALA A 174 6.90 -10.00 13.07
CA ALA A 174 7.45 -9.33 11.89
C ALA A 174 7.26 -10.21 10.65
N VAL A 175 6.68 -9.66 9.58
CA VAL A 175 6.46 -10.36 8.32
C VAL A 175 7.06 -9.58 7.16
N ASP A 176 7.92 -10.23 6.39
CA ASP A 176 8.57 -9.65 5.21
C ASP A 176 7.83 -10.04 3.93
N ALA A 177 7.28 -9.05 3.24
CA ALA A 177 6.51 -9.22 2.01
C ALA A 177 7.36 -9.22 0.72
N ARG A 178 8.70 -9.17 0.83
CA ARG A 178 9.61 -9.28 -0.33
C ARG A 178 9.61 -10.70 -0.90
N SER A 179 10.17 -10.85 -2.11
CA SER A 179 10.43 -12.18 -2.68
C SER A 179 11.27 -13.03 -1.73
N THR A 180 11.06 -14.34 -1.76
CA THR A 180 11.83 -15.29 -0.95
C THR A 180 13.33 -15.20 -1.22
N GLY A 181 13.73 -14.91 -2.47
CA GLY A 181 15.15 -14.73 -2.81
C GLY A 181 15.77 -13.50 -2.16
N ARG A 182 15.05 -12.37 -2.09
CA ARG A 182 15.53 -11.18 -1.39
C ARG A 182 15.56 -11.40 0.13
N TYR A 183 14.55 -12.06 0.68
CA TYR A 183 14.50 -12.41 2.09
C TYR A 183 15.68 -13.30 2.50
N ASN A 184 16.00 -14.34 1.72
CA ASN A 184 17.12 -15.27 1.95
C ASN A 184 18.49 -14.71 1.51
N GLY A 185 18.56 -13.45 1.06
CA GLY A 185 19.81 -12.84 0.58
C GLY A 185 20.38 -13.42 -0.71
N THR A 186 19.61 -14.24 -1.44
CA THR A 186 20.04 -14.89 -2.70
C THR A 186 19.72 -14.05 -3.95
N GLU A 187 18.88 -13.03 -3.81
CA GLU A 187 18.61 -12.03 -4.85
C GLU A 187 19.12 -10.65 -4.39
N PRO A 188 19.66 -9.82 -5.31
CA PRO A 188 20.11 -8.48 -4.97
C PRO A 188 18.95 -7.54 -4.63
N GLU A 189 19.22 -6.54 -3.78
CA GLU A 189 18.28 -5.46 -3.54
C GLU A 189 18.20 -4.51 -4.74
N PRO A 190 17.00 -3.98 -5.09
CA PRO A 190 16.84 -3.05 -6.21
C PRO A 190 17.57 -1.71 -6.02
N ARG A 191 17.85 -1.34 -4.76
CA ARG A 191 18.56 -0.11 -4.40
C ARG A 191 19.99 -0.43 -4.02
N ALA A 192 20.94 0.37 -4.53
CA ALA A 192 22.35 0.24 -4.22
C ALA A 192 22.62 0.54 -2.73
N GLY A 193 23.64 -0.11 -2.15
CA GLY A 193 24.07 0.13 -0.78
C GLY A 193 23.21 -0.54 0.29
N ILE A 194 22.22 -1.34 -0.08
CA ILE A 194 21.35 -2.06 0.86
C ILE A 194 21.90 -3.48 1.03
N ARG A 195 22.11 -3.90 2.29
CA ARG A 195 22.60 -5.27 2.63
C ARG A 195 21.53 -6.31 2.30
N SER A 196 21.95 -7.53 1.98
CA SER A 196 21.07 -8.68 1.73
C SER A 196 20.67 -9.38 3.03
N GLY A 197 19.53 -10.07 3.05
CA GLY A 197 18.99 -10.81 4.19
C GLY A 197 17.67 -10.23 4.68
N HIS A 198 17.32 -10.45 5.95
CA HIS A 198 16.05 -10.04 6.55
C HIS A 198 16.19 -9.64 8.02
N ILE A 199 15.13 -9.05 8.58
CA ILE A 199 15.04 -8.70 10.01
C ILE A 199 15.00 -10.00 10.82
N PRO A 200 15.87 -10.18 11.85
CA PRO A 200 15.89 -11.39 12.65
C PRO A 200 14.51 -11.77 13.20
N GLY A 201 14.16 -13.04 13.03
CA GLY A 201 12.87 -13.58 13.45
C GLY A 201 11.67 -13.20 12.56
N ALA A 202 11.88 -12.47 11.47
CA ALA A 202 10.79 -12.18 10.53
C ALA A 202 10.36 -13.44 9.76
N ILE A 203 9.05 -13.53 9.49
CA ILE A 203 8.44 -14.58 8.66
C ILE A 203 8.36 -14.07 7.22
N ASN A 204 8.66 -14.90 6.21
CA ASN A 204 8.51 -14.47 4.83
C ASN A 204 7.14 -14.86 4.27
N LEU A 205 6.37 -13.87 3.83
CA LEU A 205 5.17 -14.06 3.02
C LEU A 205 5.19 -13.09 1.84
N PRO A 206 5.73 -13.51 0.67
CA PRO A 206 5.75 -12.67 -0.53
C PRO A 206 4.35 -12.18 -0.91
N PHE A 207 4.21 -10.87 -1.16
CA PHE A 207 2.90 -10.27 -1.45
C PHE A 207 2.19 -10.91 -2.65
N GLN A 208 2.94 -11.50 -3.60
CA GLN A 208 2.39 -12.23 -4.76
C GLN A 208 1.53 -13.45 -4.34
N LYS A 209 1.74 -14.00 -3.15
CA LYS A 209 0.90 -15.08 -2.60
C LYS A 209 -0.51 -14.63 -2.23
N LEU A 210 -0.71 -13.31 -2.06
CA LEU A 210 -1.97 -12.71 -1.63
C LEU A 210 -2.85 -12.27 -2.79
N VAL A 211 -2.34 -12.29 -4.03
CA VAL A 211 -3.03 -11.81 -5.23
C VAL A 211 -3.05 -12.87 -6.32
N ASP A 212 -4.03 -12.78 -7.21
CA ASP A 212 -4.11 -13.60 -8.41
C ASP A 212 -3.29 -12.95 -9.54
N THR A 213 -2.10 -13.48 -9.78
CA THR A 213 -1.15 -12.96 -10.77
C THR A 213 -1.62 -13.16 -12.21
N GLU A 214 -2.58 -14.05 -12.46
CA GLU A 214 -3.15 -14.31 -13.78
C GLU A 214 -4.42 -13.49 -14.05
N ASN A 215 -4.96 -12.81 -13.01
CA ASN A 215 -6.19 -12.03 -13.09
C ASN A 215 -5.99 -10.62 -12.54
N PHE A 216 -5.27 -9.77 -13.27
CA PHE A 216 -5.06 -8.34 -12.92
C PHE A 216 -4.64 -8.08 -11.47
N LEU A 217 -3.96 -9.03 -10.83
CA LEU A 217 -3.48 -8.93 -9.46
C LEU A 217 -4.60 -8.64 -8.43
N VAL A 218 -5.83 -9.09 -8.68
CA VAL A 218 -6.91 -8.98 -7.70
C VAL A 218 -6.56 -9.74 -6.41
N MET A 219 -7.07 -9.29 -5.28
CA MET A 219 -6.90 -10.02 -4.02
C MET A 219 -7.52 -11.41 -4.12
N ARG A 220 -6.83 -12.42 -3.59
CA ARG A 220 -7.34 -13.79 -3.52
C ARG A 220 -8.54 -13.86 -2.60
N SER A 221 -9.38 -14.89 -2.76
CA SER A 221 -10.52 -15.15 -1.89
C SER A 221 -10.12 -15.26 -0.41
N ALA A 222 -11.06 -15.04 0.49
CA ALA A 222 -10.82 -15.13 1.93
C ALA A 222 -10.24 -16.49 2.37
N ASP A 223 -10.68 -17.60 1.74
CA ASP A 223 -10.15 -18.93 2.03
C ASP A 223 -8.71 -19.10 1.56
N GLU A 224 -8.36 -18.59 0.38
CA GLU A 224 -7.00 -18.62 -0.14
C GLU A 224 -6.05 -17.72 0.66
N LEU A 225 -6.52 -16.53 1.11
CA LEU A 225 -5.75 -15.64 1.97
C LEU A 225 -5.43 -16.30 3.31
N LYS A 226 -6.43 -16.94 3.95
CA LYS A 226 -6.23 -17.70 5.18
C LYS A 226 -5.21 -18.81 4.98
N ALA A 227 -5.35 -19.60 3.92
CA ALA A 227 -4.44 -20.70 3.64
C ALA A 227 -2.99 -20.18 3.44
N ALA A 228 -2.79 -19.05 2.73
CA ALA A 228 -1.47 -18.47 2.53
C ALA A 228 -0.83 -17.97 3.84
N ILE A 229 -1.63 -17.38 4.73
CA ILE A 229 -1.20 -16.88 6.04
C ILE A 229 -0.83 -18.05 6.96
N GLU A 230 -1.65 -19.10 7.01
CA GLU A 230 -1.41 -20.30 7.79
C GLU A 230 -0.18 -21.08 7.29
N GLU A 231 -0.04 -21.26 5.97
CA GLU A 231 1.10 -21.92 5.34
C GLU A 231 2.43 -21.19 5.66
N ALA A 232 2.40 -19.87 5.75
CA ALA A 232 3.55 -19.07 6.17
C ALA A 232 3.87 -19.19 7.68
N GLY A 233 3.01 -19.79 8.47
CA GLY A 233 3.17 -19.91 9.93
C GLY A 233 2.84 -18.62 10.70
N ILE A 234 2.06 -17.72 10.10
CA ILE A 234 1.59 -16.48 10.72
C ILE A 234 0.35 -16.78 11.56
N ASP A 235 0.36 -16.33 12.82
CA ASP A 235 -0.79 -16.37 13.72
C ASP A 235 -1.53 -15.03 13.65
N PRO A 236 -2.69 -14.95 12.98
CA PRO A 236 -3.38 -13.69 12.77
C PRO A 236 -3.97 -13.09 14.06
N GLU A 237 -4.08 -13.86 15.14
CA GLU A 237 -4.56 -13.39 16.45
C GLU A 237 -3.50 -12.58 17.22
N LYS A 238 -2.23 -12.69 16.82
CA LYS A 238 -1.13 -11.93 17.44
C LYS A 238 -0.95 -10.58 16.74
N PRO A 239 -0.44 -9.55 17.45
CA PRO A 239 -0.01 -8.32 16.82
C PRO A 239 0.98 -8.61 15.69
N LEU A 240 0.86 -7.88 14.59
CA LEU A 240 1.65 -8.11 13.39
C LEU A 240 2.19 -6.79 12.83
N VAL A 241 3.45 -6.82 12.38
CA VAL A 241 4.06 -5.74 11.61
C VAL A 241 4.57 -6.27 10.27
N SER A 242 4.05 -5.69 9.19
CA SER A 242 4.49 -5.99 7.83
C SER A 242 5.66 -5.09 7.42
N SER A 243 6.64 -5.65 6.74
CA SER A 243 7.79 -4.97 6.15
C SER A 243 7.97 -5.38 4.70
N CYS A 244 8.64 -4.56 3.91
CA CYS A 244 9.06 -4.93 2.55
C CYS A 244 10.35 -4.21 2.14
N GLY A 245 10.48 -3.72 0.92
CA GLY A 245 11.61 -2.90 0.47
C GLY A 245 11.55 -1.46 1.02
N SER A 246 10.40 -0.78 0.89
CA SER A 246 10.19 0.63 1.25
C SER A 246 8.75 0.92 1.70
N GLY A 247 8.12 -0.02 2.39
CA GLY A 247 6.79 0.13 2.96
C GLY A 247 5.62 0.07 1.96
N VAL A 248 5.87 -0.04 0.66
CA VAL A 248 4.81 -0.07 -0.38
C VAL A 248 4.18 -1.45 -0.48
N THR A 249 4.97 -2.49 -0.79
CA THR A 249 4.46 -3.87 -0.95
C THR A 249 4.21 -4.59 0.38
N ALA A 250 4.36 -3.92 1.51
CA ALA A 250 3.89 -4.37 2.82
C ALA A 250 2.37 -4.20 2.99
N ALA A 251 1.78 -3.22 2.27
CA ALA A 251 0.35 -2.90 2.37
C ALA A 251 -0.60 -4.01 1.90
N PRO A 252 -0.30 -4.82 0.86
CA PRO A 252 -1.11 -5.99 0.50
C PRO A 252 -1.38 -6.97 1.65
N LEU A 253 -0.38 -7.25 2.51
CA LEU A 253 -0.59 -8.11 3.67
C LEU A 253 -1.52 -7.45 4.69
N VAL A 254 -1.34 -6.17 4.96
CA VAL A 254 -2.21 -5.42 5.87
C VAL A 254 -3.65 -5.38 5.35
N LEU A 255 -3.85 -5.18 4.05
CA LEU A 255 -5.18 -5.25 3.43
C LEU A 255 -5.76 -6.67 3.51
N ALA A 256 -4.98 -7.72 3.24
CA ALA A 256 -5.43 -9.11 3.35
C ALA A 256 -5.92 -9.44 4.77
N LEU A 257 -5.15 -9.05 5.79
CA LEU A 257 -5.53 -9.21 7.18
C LEU A 257 -6.78 -8.41 7.53
N TYR A 258 -6.89 -7.17 7.04
CA TYR A 258 -8.08 -6.34 7.23
C TYR A 258 -9.33 -7.00 6.63
N LEU A 259 -9.24 -7.51 5.40
CA LEU A 259 -10.33 -8.25 4.74
C LEU A 259 -10.77 -9.48 5.55
N LEU A 260 -9.87 -10.07 6.32
CA LEU A 260 -10.14 -11.20 7.21
C LEU A 260 -10.61 -10.82 8.62
N GLY A 261 -10.70 -9.50 8.92
CA GLY A 261 -11.17 -8.98 10.21
C GLY A 261 -10.08 -8.54 11.18
N HIS A 262 -8.80 -8.63 10.80
CA HIS A 262 -7.65 -8.22 11.63
C HIS A 262 -7.25 -6.77 11.32
N THR A 263 -7.83 -5.82 12.04
CA THR A 263 -7.76 -4.38 11.71
C THR A 263 -6.51 -3.66 12.22
N ARG A 264 -5.65 -4.34 13.00
CA ARG A 264 -4.51 -3.73 13.73
C ARG A 264 -3.13 -4.14 13.22
N ALA A 265 -3.04 -4.69 12.01
CA ALA A 265 -1.76 -4.95 11.40
C ALA A 265 -1.04 -3.63 11.07
N ALA A 266 0.20 -3.49 11.53
CA ALA A 266 1.03 -2.31 11.31
C ALA A 266 1.97 -2.51 10.11
N ILE A 267 2.52 -1.40 9.59
CA ILE A 267 3.66 -1.42 8.66
C ILE A 267 4.88 -0.81 9.34
N TYR A 268 6.04 -1.45 9.19
CA TYR A 268 7.32 -0.82 9.43
C TYR A 268 7.64 0.07 8.23
N ASP A 269 7.48 1.38 8.40
CA ASP A 269 7.47 2.32 7.28
C ASP A 269 8.82 2.43 6.57
N GLY A 270 9.93 2.53 7.31
CA GLY A 270 11.28 2.55 6.76
C GLY A 270 11.68 1.24 6.06
N SER A 271 11.08 0.13 6.48
CA SER A 271 11.24 -1.20 5.87
C SER A 271 12.71 -1.60 5.67
N TRP A 272 12.97 -2.44 4.68
CA TRP A 272 14.33 -2.94 4.42
C TRP A 272 15.28 -1.84 3.93
N THR A 273 14.78 -0.80 3.27
CA THR A 273 15.62 0.34 2.85
C THR A 273 16.25 1.04 4.04
N GLU A 274 15.52 1.22 5.15
CA GLU A 274 16.07 1.74 6.39
C GLU A 274 16.92 0.68 7.11
N TRP A 275 16.36 -0.51 7.36
CA TRP A 275 17.03 -1.56 8.13
C TRP A 275 18.30 -2.07 7.46
N GLY A 276 18.21 -2.50 6.20
CA GLY A 276 19.34 -3.03 5.44
C GLY A 276 20.36 -1.96 5.03
N GLY A 277 19.94 -0.68 5.00
CA GLY A 277 20.82 0.46 4.71
C GLY A 277 21.73 0.89 5.88
N ARG A 278 21.48 0.40 7.09
CA ARG A 278 22.24 0.75 8.30
C ARG A 278 23.24 -0.34 8.65
N ASP A 279 24.40 0.04 9.19
CA ASP A 279 25.42 -0.90 9.64
C ASP A 279 25.17 -1.43 11.07
N ASP A 280 24.32 -0.74 11.86
CA ASP A 280 24.06 -1.02 13.27
C ASP A 280 22.78 -1.86 13.51
N THR A 281 22.10 -2.31 12.46
CA THR A 281 20.96 -3.23 12.56
C THR A 281 21.39 -4.69 12.34
N PRO A 282 20.89 -5.64 13.15
CA PRO A 282 21.20 -7.07 12.97
C PRO A 282 20.47 -7.62 11.73
N ILE A 283 21.05 -8.63 11.10
CA ILE A 283 20.52 -9.27 9.89
C ILE A 283 20.66 -10.78 10.02
N ASP A 284 19.60 -11.51 9.64
CA ASP A 284 19.62 -12.94 9.34
C ASP A 284 19.60 -13.17 7.81
N VAL A 285 20.15 -14.33 7.37
CA VAL A 285 20.26 -14.72 5.95
C VAL A 285 19.75 -16.14 5.77
#